data_c0aad0ad5771bd1d7a3f9af3f9aad5e9
#
_entry.id   c0aad0ad5771bd1d7a3f9af3f9aad5e9
#
_cell.length_a   1.000
_cell.length_b   1.000
_cell.length_c   1.000
_cell.angle_alpha   90.00
_cell.angle_beta   90.00
_cell.angle_gamma   90.00
#
_symmetry.space_group_name_H-M   'P 1'
#
loop_
_entity.id
_entity.type
_entity.pdbx_description
1 polymer ?
#
loop_
_entity_poly.entity_id
_entity_poly.type
_entity_poly.pdbx_seq_one_letter_code
_entity_poly.pdbx_strand_id
1 'polypeptide(L)'
;AALLQLDSVSMDHEKLSRIHEFLQEMNRRVLSKYDIMTVGETPGATVENAPQYAGLDGKELNMVFQFDHVGIGDGPLGKWTTQRYDFMQLKKILSHWQTGLDGKAWNSLFWDNHDQPRAASRWGDDSPLSAKMLATCLLSLQGTPYIYEGDELGMTNAYFKDLSQYRDIESLNAFKELTGAGLISADEMME
;
A
#
# COMPACT_ATOMS: atom_id res chain seq x y z
N ALA A 1 20.55 -0.99 -7.51
CA ALA A 1 20.64 -2.40 -7.99
C ALA A 1 20.51 -3.41 -6.84
N ALA A 2 21.14 -3.18 -5.68
CA ALA A 2 21.09 -4.14 -4.56
C ALA A 2 19.72 -4.18 -3.84
N LEU A 3 19.00 -3.06 -3.75
CA LEU A 3 17.65 -3.03 -3.16
C LEU A 3 16.60 -3.65 -4.10
N LEU A 4 16.70 -3.39 -5.40
CA LEU A 4 15.84 -4.04 -6.41
C LEU A 4 16.08 -5.56 -6.49
N GLN A 5 17.27 -6.04 -6.11
CA GLN A 5 17.57 -7.48 -6.03
C GLN A 5 17.10 -8.13 -4.72
N LEU A 6 16.80 -7.37 -3.66
CA LEU A 6 16.19 -7.95 -2.46
C LEU A 6 14.72 -8.33 -2.68
N ASP A 7 14.01 -7.63 -3.54
CA ASP A 7 12.66 -8.04 -3.97
C ASP A 7 12.69 -9.24 -4.94
N SER A 8 13.84 -9.52 -5.55
CA SER A 8 14.08 -10.69 -6.41
C SER A 8 14.79 -11.84 -5.70
N VAL A 9 15.04 -11.75 -4.40
CA VAL A 9 15.38 -12.95 -3.63
C VAL A 9 14.18 -13.87 -3.80
N SER A 10 14.34 -14.89 -4.64
CA SER A 10 13.36 -15.93 -4.83
C SER A 10 12.88 -16.34 -3.45
N MET A 11 11.69 -15.86 -3.09
CA MET A 11 11.07 -16.29 -1.86
C MET A 11 10.94 -17.80 -2.01
N ASP A 12 11.75 -18.50 -1.24
CA ASP A 12 11.80 -19.95 -1.24
C ASP A 12 10.35 -20.42 -1.06
N HIS A 13 9.77 -20.99 -2.10
CA HIS A 13 8.37 -21.45 -2.09
C HIS A 13 8.10 -22.38 -0.90
N GLU A 14 9.12 -23.07 -0.41
CA GLU A 14 9.05 -23.90 0.77
C GLU A 14 8.91 -23.07 2.06
N LYS A 15 9.55 -21.92 2.15
CA LYS A 15 9.38 -20.99 3.29
C LYS A 15 8.04 -20.27 3.24
N LEU A 16 7.56 -19.91 2.06
CA LEU A 16 6.22 -19.33 1.89
C LEU A 16 5.12 -20.33 2.27
N SER A 17 5.29 -21.60 1.94
CA SER A 17 4.31 -22.64 2.29
C SER A 17 4.15 -22.81 3.81
N ARG A 18 5.16 -22.45 4.61
CA ARG A 18 5.15 -22.58 6.07
C ARG A 18 4.68 -21.33 6.82
N ILE A 19 4.48 -20.20 6.14
CA ILE A 19 4.02 -18.97 6.83
C ILE A 19 2.70 -19.19 7.57
N HIS A 20 1.79 -19.91 6.96
CA HIS A 20 0.49 -20.21 7.56
C HIS A 20 0.61 -21.08 8.83
N GLU A 21 1.58 -21.99 8.89
CA GLU A 21 1.85 -22.77 10.12
C GLU A 21 2.22 -21.84 11.28
N PHE A 22 3.10 -20.87 11.03
CA PHE A 22 3.55 -19.92 12.04
C PHE A 22 2.45 -18.93 12.44
N LEU A 23 1.67 -18.42 11.49
CA LEU A 23 0.54 -17.54 11.77
C LEU A 23 -0.53 -18.26 12.59
N GLN A 24 -0.85 -19.53 12.24
CA GLN A 24 -1.78 -20.33 13.00
C GLN A 24 -1.26 -20.68 14.40
N GLU A 25 0.04 -20.95 14.54
CA GLU A 25 0.65 -21.16 15.84
C GLU A 25 0.57 -19.90 16.69
N MET A 26 0.92 -18.74 16.12
CA MET A 26 0.82 -17.42 16.78
C MET A 26 -0.63 -17.16 17.23
N ASN A 27 -1.59 -17.41 16.35
CA ASN A 27 -3.02 -17.26 16.68
C ASN A 27 -3.40 -18.14 17.85
N ARG A 28 -3.17 -19.46 17.77
CA ARG A 28 -3.53 -20.42 18.85
C ARG A 28 -2.84 -20.10 20.18
N ARG A 29 -1.56 -19.70 20.14
CA ARG A 29 -0.77 -19.48 21.37
C ARG A 29 -0.99 -18.11 21.99
N VAL A 30 -1.22 -17.09 21.18
CA VAL A 30 -1.24 -15.69 21.61
C VAL A 30 -2.54 -14.98 21.20
N LEU A 31 -2.74 -14.74 19.90
CA LEU A 31 -3.73 -13.77 19.44
C LEU A 31 -5.16 -14.10 19.91
N SER A 32 -5.55 -15.40 19.83
CA SER A 32 -6.88 -15.85 20.27
C SER A 32 -7.13 -15.77 21.78
N LYS A 33 -6.13 -15.39 22.58
CA LYS A 33 -6.26 -15.22 24.04
C LYS A 33 -6.68 -13.81 24.45
N TYR A 34 -6.68 -12.87 23.50
CA TYR A 34 -6.92 -11.46 23.74
C TYR A 34 -8.02 -10.96 22.82
N ASP A 35 -8.78 -9.99 23.31
CA ASP A 35 -9.73 -9.24 22.50
C ASP A 35 -8.97 -8.14 21.74
N ILE A 36 -8.39 -8.52 20.61
CA ILE A 36 -7.54 -7.67 19.77
C ILE A 36 -7.89 -7.82 18.31
N MET A 37 -7.61 -6.79 17.52
CA MET A 37 -7.64 -6.81 16.08
C MET A 37 -6.22 -6.95 15.54
N THR A 38 -6.05 -7.82 14.54
CA THR A 38 -4.76 -8.06 13.89
C THR A 38 -4.86 -7.80 12.40
N VAL A 39 -3.84 -7.12 11.86
CA VAL A 39 -3.72 -6.87 10.42
C VAL A 39 -2.29 -7.15 9.97
N GLY A 40 -2.15 -7.80 8.82
CA GLY A 40 -0.85 -8.08 8.20
C GLY A 40 -0.59 -7.18 7.01
N GLU A 41 0.64 -6.70 6.89
CA GLU A 41 1.10 -6.09 5.65
C GLU A 41 1.55 -7.18 4.69
N THR A 42 0.84 -7.31 3.56
CA THR A 42 1.02 -8.42 2.63
C THR A 42 1.01 -7.91 1.18
N PRO A 43 2.12 -7.33 0.69
CA PRO A 43 2.19 -6.77 -0.66
C PRO A 43 1.85 -7.76 -1.78
N GLY A 44 2.05 -9.06 -1.55
CA GLY A 44 1.72 -10.14 -2.50
C GLY A 44 0.32 -10.74 -2.28
N ALA A 45 -0.53 -10.13 -1.46
CA ALA A 45 -1.88 -10.63 -1.29
C ALA A 45 -2.70 -10.47 -2.58
N THR A 46 -3.45 -11.50 -2.92
CA THR A 46 -4.45 -11.51 -3.98
C THR A 46 -5.81 -11.87 -3.38
N VAL A 47 -6.87 -11.62 -4.13
CA VAL A 47 -8.23 -12.01 -3.69
C VAL A 47 -8.33 -13.51 -3.42
N GLU A 48 -7.53 -14.34 -4.12
CA GLU A 48 -7.53 -15.79 -3.97
C GLU A 48 -6.78 -16.26 -2.71
N ASN A 49 -5.67 -15.59 -2.35
CA ASN A 49 -4.84 -16.02 -1.22
C ASN A 49 -5.13 -15.24 0.08
N ALA A 50 -5.69 -14.04 0.03
CA ALA A 50 -6.01 -13.25 1.22
C ALA A 50 -6.89 -14.01 2.24
N PRO A 51 -7.88 -14.84 1.84
CA PRO A 51 -8.64 -15.65 2.79
C PRO A 51 -7.83 -16.71 3.53
N GLN A 52 -6.65 -17.08 3.05
CA GLN A 52 -5.76 -18.00 3.76
C GLN A 52 -5.14 -17.32 4.98
N TYR A 53 -4.76 -16.03 4.84
CA TYR A 53 -4.19 -15.21 5.92
C TYR A 53 -5.24 -14.66 6.88
N ALA A 54 -6.41 -14.29 6.37
CA ALA A 54 -7.40 -13.51 7.09
C ALA A 54 -8.84 -13.94 6.76
N GLY A 55 -9.06 -15.24 6.65
CA GLY A 55 -10.40 -15.80 6.45
C GLY A 55 -11.31 -15.56 7.65
N LEU A 56 -12.62 -15.53 7.40
CA LEU A 56 -13.63 -15.35 8.44
C LEU A 56 -13.65 -16.47 9.48
N ASP A 57 -12.91 -17.55 9.26
CA ASP A 57 -12.73 -18.64 10.23
C ASP A 57 -11.77 -18.27 11.39
N GLY A 58 -11.07 -17.12 11.30
CA GLY A 58 -10.27 -16.54 12.37
C GLY A 58 -9.06 -17.37 12.80
N LYS A 59 -8.49 -18.17 11.91
CA LYS A 59 -7.36 -19.07 12.25
C LYS A 59 -5.99 -18.39 12.27
N GLU A 60 -5.85 -17.23 11.61
CA GLU A 60 -4.59 -16.50 11.50
C GLU A 60 -4.81 -15.04 11.91
N LEU A 61 -4.90 -14.14 10.97
CA LEU A 61 -5.12 -12.71 11.20
C LEU A 61 -6.59 -12.34 10.97
N ASN A 62 -6.98 -11.14 11.37
CA ASN A 62 -8.33 -10.64 11.08
C ASN A 62 -8.42 -10.00 9.69
N MET A 63 -7.34 -9.35 9.24
CA MET A 63 -7.26 -8.64 7.96
C MET A 63 -5.84 -8.67 7.41
N VAL A 64 -5.72 -8.39 6.11
CA VAL A 64 -4.44 -8.08 5.46
C VAL A 64 -4.57 -6.83 4.61
N PHE A 65 -3.52 -6.02 4.55
CA PHE A 65 -3.38 -4.94 3.58
C PHE A 65 -2.98 -5.51 2.22
N GLN A 66 -3.74 -5.17 1.20
CA GLN A 66 -3.41 -5.40 -0.20
C GLN A 66 -2.79 -4.13 -0.81
N PHE A 67 -1.97 -4.29 -1.85
CA PHE A 67 -1.22 -3.19 -2.44
C PHE A 67 -1.52 -2.96 -3.93
N ASP A 68 -2.52 -3.62 -4.50
CA ASP A 68 -2.84 -3.52 -5.92
C ASP A 68 -3.11 -2.08 -6.39
N HIS A 69 -3.78 -1.27 -5.53
CA HIS A 69 -4.04 0.12 -5.88
C HIS A 69 -2.80 1.01 -5.75
N VAL A 70 -1.83 0.62 -4.91
CA VAL A 70 -0.64 1.44 -4.64
C VAL A 70 0.26 1.54 -5.87
N GLY A 71 0.39 0.48 -6.68
CA GLY A 71 1.20 0.47 -7.91
C GLY A 71 0.54 1.09 -9.14
N ILE A 72 -0.69 1.61 -9.04
CA ILE A 72 -1.36 2.22 -10.19
C ILE A 72 -0.64 3.51 -10.59
N GLY A 73 -0.29 3.62 -11.86
CA GLY A 73 0.38 4.79 -12.41
C GLY A 73 1.90 4.72 -12.32
N ASP A 74 2.46 3.66 -11.76
CA ASP A 74 3.90 3.47 -11.81
C ASP A 74 4.39 3.41 -13.26
N GLY A 75 5.45 4.16 -13.53
CA GLY A 75 6.07 4.25 -14.85
C GLY A 75 7.27 3.34 -15.00
N PRO A 76 8.08 3.54 -16.08
CA PRO A 76 9.32 2.79 -16.28
C PRO A 76 10.34 2.93 -15.14
N LEU A 77 10.22 3.99 -14.35
CA LEU A 77 11.05 4.27 -13.16
C LEU A 77 10.32 3.89 -11.85
N GLY A 78 9.33 3.01 -11.92
CA GLY A 78 8.50 2.64 -10.78
C GLY A 78 7.64 3.81 -10.30
N LYS A 79 7.56 3.99 -8.99
CA LYS A 79 6.80 5.08 -8.34
C LYS A 79 7.35 6.48 -8.61
N TRP A 80 8.58 6.59 -9.11
CA TRP A 80 9.24 7.86 -9.47
C TRP A 80 8.76 8.35 -10.84
N THR A 81 7.54 8.83 -10.90
CA THR A 81 6.87 9.21 -12.14
C THR A 81 5.91 10.37 -11.92
N THR A 82 5.76 11.21 -12.96
CA THR A 82 4.73 12.25 -13.02
C THR A 82 3.43 11.77 -13.68
N GLN A 83 3.37 10.48 -14.06
CA GLN A 83 2.16 9.92 -14.68
C GLN A 83 1.00 9.92 -13.70
N ARG A 84 -0.16 10.36 -14.16
CA ARG A 84 -1.37 10.25 -13.38
C ARG A 84 -1.93 8.84 -13.48
N TYR A 85 -2.52 8.37 -12.38
CA TYR A 85 -3.18 7.07 -12.33
C TYR A 85 -4.42 7.02 -13.27
N ASP A 86 -4.74 5.82 -13.74
CA ASP A 86 -5.99 5.54 -14.44
C ASP A 86 -7.10 5.28 -13.43
N PHE A 87 -8.07 6.22 -13.37
CA PHE A 87 -9.24 6.10 -12.50
C PHE A 87 -10.06 4.84 -12.76
N MET A 88 -10.14 4.39 -14.02
CA MET A 88 -10.86 3.15 -14.33
C MET A 88 -10.14 1.91 -13.82
N GLN A 89 -8.81 1.93 -13.79
CA GLN A 89 -8.03 0.87 -13.17
C GLN A 89 -8.24 0.84 -11.66
N LEU A 90 -8.18 1.99 -10.99
CA LEU A 90 -8.49 2.11 -9.56
C LEU A 90 -9.87 1.54 -9.23
N LYS A 91 -10.90 1.95 -9.98
CA LYS A 91 -12.27 1.45 -9.79
C LYS A 91 -12.35 -0.07 -9.95
N LYS A 92 -11.66 -0.65 -10.94
CA LYS A 92 -11.64 -2.10 -11.16
C LYS A 92 -11.00 -2.83 -9.98
N ILE A 93 -9.88 -2.32 -9.46
CA ILE A 93 -9.20 -2.92 -8.32
C ILE A 93 -10.08 -2.86 -7.08
N LEU A 94 -10.65 -1.71 -6.74
CA LEU A 94 -11.55 -1.59 -5.60
C LEU A 94 -12.75 -2.54 -5.73
N SER A 95 -13.38 -2.60 -6.91
CA SER A 95 -14.47 -3.54 -7.16
C SER A 95 -14.04 -4.99 -7.03
N HIS A 96 -12.87 -5.34 -7.55
CA HIS A 96 -12.34 -6.70 -7.49
C HIS A 96 -12.16 -7.18 -6.04
N TRP A 97 -11.55 -6.33 -5.20
CA TRP A 97 -11.34 -6.65 -3.79
C TRP A 97 -12.65 -6.67 -2.99
N GLN A 98 -13.57 -5.73 -3.24
CA GLN A 98 -14.88 -5.72 -2.58
C GLN A 98 -15.70 -6.99 -2.88
N THR A 99 -15.79 -7.38 -4.16
CA THR A 99 -16.58 -8.53 -4.57
C THR A 99 -15.87 -9.86 -4.30
N GLY A 100 -14.56 -9.88 -4.42
CA GLY A 100 -13.78 -11.11 -4.30
C GLY A 100 -13.63 -11.60 -2.86
N LEU A 101 -13.61 -10.69 -1.88
CA LEU A 101 -13.55 -11.04 -0.46
C LEU A 101 -14.93 -11.19 0.18
N ASP A 102 -16.01 -10.84 -0.49
CA ASP A 102 -17.35 -10.95 0.06
C ASP A 102 -17.66 -12.38 0.55
N GLY A 103 -18.07 -12.49 1.81
CA GLY A 103 -18.33 -13.76 2.49
C GLY A 103 -17.10 -14.66 2.77
N LYS A 104 -15.87 -14.21 2.45
CA LYS A 104 -14.64 -15.00 2.63
C LYS A 104 -13.66 -14.37 3.62
N ALA A 105 -13.44 -13.06 3.52
CA ALA A 105 -12.52 -12.30 4.36
C ALA A 105 -12.99 -10.85 4.50
N TRP A 106 -12.41 -10.12 5.47
CA TRP A 106 -12.75 -8.72 5.71
C TRP A 106 -11.68 -7.81 5.13
N ASN A 107 -12.09 -6.76 4.38
CA ASN A 107 -11.16 -5.82 3.77
C ASN A 107 -10.54 -4.89 4.82
N SER A 108 -9.25 -4.64 4.72
CA SER A 108 -8.60 -3.44 5.26
C SER A 108 -8.49 -2.39 4.16
N LEU A 109 -8.98 -1.20 4.44
CA LEU A 109 -9.14 -0.13 3.45
C LEU A 109 -8.20 1.02 3.81
N PHE A 110 -7.40 1.50 2.86
CA PHE A 110 -6.51 2.64 3.04
C PHE A 110 -6.25 3.34 1.70
N TRP A 111 -5.86 4.61 1.75
CA TRP A 111 -5.42 5.34 0.58
C TRP A 111 -3.91 5.48 0.53
N ASP A 112 -3.29 5.71 1.67
CA ASP A 112 -1.85 5.88 1.83
C ASP A 112 -1.38 5.39 3.20
N ASN A 113 -0.08 5.50 3.45
CA ASN A 113 0.59 5.19 4.71
C ASN A 113 1.93 5.95 4.76
N HIS A 114 2.77 5.64 5.76
CA HIS A 114 4.08 6.27 5.95
C HIS A 114 5.08 6.03 4.80
N ASP A 115 4.84 5.04 3.92
CA ASP A 115 5.70 4.71 2.77
C ASP A 115 5.15 5.27 1.45
N GLN A 116 4.02 5.97 1.46
CA GLN A 116 3.33 6.43 0.28
C GLN A 116 3.17 7.96 0.26
N PRO A 117 3.04 8.58 -0.92
CA PRO A 117 2.63 9.97 -1.04
C PRO A 117 1.27 10.19 -0.39
N ARG A 118 1.03 11.42 0.09
CA ARG A 118 -0.25 11.81 0.65
C ARG A 118 -1.42 11.55 -0.32
N ALA A 119 -2.51 11.00 0.22
CA ALA A 119 -3.68 10.62 -0.57
C ALA A 119 -4.25 11.78 -1.36
N ALA A 120 -4.38 12.97 -0.75
CA ALA A 120 -4.90 14.17 -1.41
C ALA A 120 -4.07 14.62 -2.61
N SER A 121 -2.74 14.39 -2.57
CA SER A 121 -1.83 14.72 -3.67
C SER A 121 -1.80 13.64 -4.74
N ARG A 122 -1.82 12.38 -4.36
CA ARG A 122 -1.71 11.26 -5.30
C ARG A 122 -3.02 11.02 -6.04
N TRP A 123 -4.12 10.92 -5.30
CA TRP A 123 -5.45 10.54 -5.81
C TRP A 123 -6.35 11.73 -6.08
N GLY A 124 -5.98 12.91 -5.59
CA GLY A 124 -6.73 14.16 -5.70
C GLY A 124 -6.00 15.24 -6.49
N ASP A 125 -6.31 16.46 -6.15
CA ASP A 125 -5.76 17.69 -6.74
C ASP A 125 -5.30 18.69 -5.66
N ASP A 126 -4.96 18.18 -4.47
CA ASP A 126 -4.61 18.94 -3.27
C ASP A 126 -5.73 19.84 -2.73
N SER A 127 -6.93 19.75 -3.28
CA SER A 127 -8.05 20.56 -2.80
C SER A 127 -8.75 19.90 -1.61
N PRO A 128 -9.37 20.69 -0.71
CA PRO A 128 -10.22 20.14 0.35
C PRO A 128 -11.41 19.33 -0.19
N LEU A 129 -11.86 19.59 -1.42
CA LEU A 129 -12.95 18.84 -2.04
C LEU A 129 -12.50 17.44 -2.45
N SER A 130 -11.30 17.30 -3.03
CA SER A 130 -10.75 15.98 -3.36
C SER A 130 -10.47 15.15 -2.12
N ALA A 131 -9.93 15.75 -1.05
CA ALA A 131 -9.75 15.07 0.22
C ALA A 131 -11.07 14.52 0.81
N LYS A 132 -12.14 15.34 0.79
CA LYS A 132 -13.48 14.91 1.23
C LYS A 132 -14.05 13.80 0.34
N MET A 133 -13.83 13.87 -0.97
CA MET A 133 -14.26 12.83 -1.92
C MET A 133 -13.55 11.51 -1.61
N LEU A 134 -12.22 11.53 -1.37
CA LEU A 134 -11.44 10.35 -1.01
C LEU A 134 -11.92 9.75 0.32
N ALA A 135 -12.13 10.57 1.35
CA ALA A 135 -12.68 10.12 2.62
C ALA A 135 -14.07 9.50 2.46
N THR A 136 -14.95 10.11 1.65
CA THR A 136 -16.27 9.57 1.38
C THR A 136 -16.18 8.22 0.68
N CYS A 137 -15.31 8.08 -0.30
CA CYS A 137 -15.09 6.82 -1.00
C CYS A 137 -14.64 5.73 -0.02
N LEU A 138 -13.57 5.99 0.75
CA LEU A 138 -13.01 5.03 1.70
C LEU A 138 -14.04 4.55 2.72
N LEU A 139 -14.78 5.49 3.32
CA LEU A 139 -15.77 5.21 4.36
C LEU A 139 -17.07 4.58 3.82
N SER A 140 -17.27 4.56 2.52
CA SER A 140 -18.44 3.95 1.88
C SER A 140 -18.19 2.52 1.39
N LEU A 141 -16.94 2.05 1.41
CA LEU A 141 -16.60 0.69 1.04
C LEU A 141 -16.81 -0.26 2.23
N GLN A 142 -17.05 -1.54 1.94
CA GLN A 142 -17.14 -2.58 2.97
C GLN A 142 -15.75 -2.97 3.44
N GLY A 143 -15.45 -2.73 4.71
CA GLY A 143 -14.16 -3.05 5.33
C GLY A 143 -13.85 -2.14 6.52
N THR A 144 -12.67 -2.30 7.08
CA THR A 144 -12.17 -1.43 8.14
C THR A 144 -11.32 -0.32 7.51
N PRO A 145 -11.74 0.96 7.60
CA PRO A 145 -10.96 2.08 7.09
C PRO A 145 -9.79 2.37 8.02
N TYR A 146 -8.59 2.44 7.43
CA TYR A 146 -7.37 2.91 8.07
C TYR A 146 -7.09 4.32 7.55
N ILE A 147 -7.17 5.30 8.44
CA ILE A 147 -6.95 6.71 8.12
C ILE A 147 -5.55 7.06 8.62
N TYR A 148 -4.65 7.32 7.67
CA TYR A 148 -3.29 7.71 8.01
C TYR A 148 -3.29 9.11 8.63
N GLU A 149 -2.44 9.35 9.62
CA GLU A 149 -2.37 10.64 10.32
C GLU A 149 -2.20 11.82 9.34
N GLY A 150 -3.10 12.78 9.40
CA GLY A 150 -3.16 13.92 8.51
C GLY A 150 -4.21 13.81 7.39
N ASP A 151 -4.68 12.61 7.04
CA ASP A 151 -5.76 12.43 6.05
C ASP A 151 -7.06 13.09 6.52
N GLU A 152 -7.34 13.06 7.82
CA GLU A 152 -8.49 13.73 8.45
C GLU A 152 -8.45 15.25 8.27
N LEU A 153 -7.26 15.81 8.03
CA LEU A 153 -7.05 17.24 7.75
C LEU A 153 -6.94 17.52 6.25
N GLY A 154 -6.89 16.48 5.40
CA GLY A 154 -6.61 16.61 3.99
C GLY A 154 -5.18 17.05 3.70
N MET A 155 -4.20 16.56 4.49
CA MET A 155 -2.79 16.89 4.27
C MET A 155 -2.33 16.51 2.86
N THR A 156 -1.51 17.39 2.30
CA THR A 156 -0.87 17.22 0.98
C THR A 156 0.61 16.89 1.13
N ASN A 157 1.27 16.52 0.03
CA ASN A 157 2.72 16.37 0.00
C ASN A 157 3.43 17.66 0.40
N ALA A 158 4.65 17.53 0.93
CA ALA A 158 5.42 18.67 1.42
C ALA A 158 6.02 19.54 0.30
N TYR A 159 6.16 19.02 -0.93
CA TYR A 159 6.72 19.73 -2.11
C TYR A 159 8.04 20.45 -1.81
N PHE A 160 8.99 19.72 -1.26
CA PHE A 160 10.33 20.24 -0.96
C PHE A 160 11.03 20.76 -2.23
N LYS A 161 11.77 21.86 -2.08
CA LYS A 161 12.48 22.52 -3.19
C LYS A 161 13.96 22.16 -3.26
N ASP A 162 14.48 21.49 -2.26
CA ASP A 162 15.89 21.15 -2.15
C ASP A 162 16.04 19.72 -1.63
N LEU A 163 16.92 18.95 -2.25
CA LEU A 163 17.18 17.56 -1.89
C LEU A 163 17.58 17.39 -0.41
N SER A 164 18.24 18.38 0.18
CA SER A 164 18.64 18.36 1.58
C SER A 164 17.48 18.37 2.57
N GLN A 165 16.27 18.69 2.13
CA GLN A 165 15.05 18.67 2.93
C GLN A 165 14.46 17.26 3.06
N TYR A 166 14.79 16.35 2.14
CA TYR A 166 14.37 14.95 2.21
C TYR A 166 15.15 14.19 3.27
N ARG A 167 14.45 13.35 4.03
CA ARG A 167 15.03 12.46 5.06
C ARG A 167 14.85 11.00 4.70
N ASP A 168 13.95 10.69 3.78
CA ASP A 168 13.71 9.35 3.30
C ASP A 168 14.90 8.84 2.49
N ILE A 169 15.46 7.72 2.95
CA ILE A 169 16.65 7.12 2.33
C ILE A 169 16.35 6.55 0.93
N GLU A 170 15.12 6.09 0.70
CA GLU A 170 14.72 5.56 -0.59
C GLU A 170 14.69 6.67 -1.65
N SER A 171 14.09 7.82 -1.32
CA SER A 171 14.09 9.01 -2.19
C SER A 171 15.51 9.48 -2.52
N LEU A 172 16.39 9.56 -1.52
CA LEU A 172 17.77 9.97 -1.70
C LEU A 172 18.57 9.00 -2.59
N ASN A 173 18.37 7.70 -2.40
CA ASN A 173 19.01 6.67 -3.22
C ASN A 173 18.46 6.68 -4.66
N ALA A 174 17.15 6.76 -4.83
CA ALA A 174 16.53 6.85 -6.15
C ALA A 174 17.02 8.08 -6.92
N PHE A 175 17.07 9.25 -6.27
CA PHE A 175 17.63 10.44 -6.88
C PHE A 175 19.05 10.21 -7.39
N LYS A 176 19.93 9.69 -6.53
CA LYS A 176 21.33 9.43 -6.89
C LYS A 176 21.47 8.41 -8.02
N GLU A 177 20.72 7.31 -7.96
CA GLU A 177 20.82 6.22 -8.92
C GLU A 177 20.23 6.61 -10.29
N LEU A 178 19.05 7.18 -10.32
CA LEU A 178 18.35 7.50 -11.56
C LEU A 178 19.01 8.67 -12.30
N THR A 179 19.42 9.73 -11.58
CA THR A 179 20.13 10.86 -12.18
C THR A 179 21.55 10.46 -12.57
N GLY A 180 22.24 9.67 -11.75
CA GLY A 180 23.59 9.16 -12.05
C GLY A 180 23.63 8.22 -13.25
N ALA A 181 22.58 7.48 -13.51
CA ALA A 181 22.40 6.65 -14.69
C ALA A 181 21.91 7.42 -15.92
N GLY A 182 21.61 8.72 -15.79
CA GLY A 182 21.07 9.55 -16.88
C GLY A 182 19.67 9.17 -17.34
N LEU A 183 18.89 8.49 -16.48
CA LEU A 183 17.53 8.07 -16.80
C LEU A 183 16.52 9.20 -16.63
N ILE A 184 16.83 10.16 -15.77
CA ILE A 184 16.05 11.37 -15.52
C ILE A 184 17.00 12.50 -15.14
N SER A 185 16.70 13.74 -15.45
CA SER A 185 17.49 14.89 -14.98
C SER A 185 17.20 15.19 -13.50
N ALA A 186 18.14 15.90 -12.84
CA ALA A 186 17.94 16.31 -11.45
C ALA A 186 16.73 17.23 -11.29
N ASP A 187 16.51 18.14 -12.24
CA ASP A 187 15.39 19.08 -12.22
C ASP A 187 14.06 18.34 -12.38
N GLU A 188 13.95 17.43 -13.37
CA GLU A 188 12.75 16.61 -13.58
C GLU A 188 12.43 15.70 -12.39
N MET A 189 13.45 15.22 -11.65
CA MET A 189 13.21 14.35 -10.49
C MET A 189 12.78 15.15 -9.24
N MET A 190 13.01 16.46 -9.24
CA MET A 190 12.60 17.34 -8.14
C MET A 190 11.22 17.99 -8.36
N GLU A 191 10.64 17.83 -9.55
CA GLU A 191 9.26 18.24 -9.88
C GLU A 191 8.22 17.24 -9.34
#